data_db5eda8e245f20f24724af21e14ee10a
#
_entry.id   db5eda8e245f20f24724af21e14ee10a
#
_cell.length_a   1.000
_cell.length_b   1.000
_cell.length_c   1.000
_cell.angle_alpha   90.00
_cell.angle_beta   90.00
_cell.angle_gamma   90.00
#
_symmetry.space_group_name_H-M   'P 1'
#
loop_
_entity.id
_entity.type
_entity.pdbx_description
1 polymer ?
#
loop_
_entity_poly.entity_id
_entity_poly.type
_entity_poly.pdbx_seq_one_letter_code
_entity_poly.pdbx_strand_id
1 'polypeptide(L)'
;MIFPDGSEREIPRAGPASIREQVRLVFLAAATGADILVSEMMSIGAECLAAESRRILQPGTLALTNVRLDHLDEMGRCKDDIARSLASAFPERADIFIPKEEIYPAFEEAAARTASRLHPVAPLPTVVEPGPGPPLSFGEFEPNVRLALAVLASLGVERETAMRGMAHASPDFGSLRAWRGRFGDPPRPAVCVSAFAANDPESSAAALLKIGREFPSHRRDAGGNSPHVSRWWVGLLNLREDRGDRTLQWIRAAGEGFFRDFARVVLLGRPAPAALRKIRKSPPPGGTSFSFYDGASPEALMNRAVSAAPGERVVIGLGNIVGPGERLVRFWDEKGTPHDP
;
A
#
# COMPACT_ATOMS: atom_id res chain seq x y z
N MET A 1 0.10 -18.85 -0.89
CA MET A 1 1.23 -19.46 -0.16
C MET A 1 2.37 -19.64 -1.12
N ILE A 2 3.56 -19.29 -0.73
CA ILE A 2 4.80 -19.53 -1.48
C ILE A 2 5.59 -20.59 -0.70
N PHE A 3 6.01 -21.65 -1.38
CA PHE A 3 6.78 -22.75 -0.79
C PHE A 3 8.29 -22.51 -0.92
N PRO A 4 9.15 -23.25 -0.18
CA PRO A 4 10.61 -23.10 -0.25
C PRO A 4 11.21 -23.30 -1.65
N ASP A 5 10.54 -24.06 -2.51
CA ASP A 5 10.93 -24.28 -3.92
C ASP A 5 10.47 -23.16 -4.88
N GLY A 6 9.84 -22.11 -4.34
CA GLY A 6 9.28 -20.99 -5.12
C GLY A 6 7.92 -21.29 -5.75
N SER A 7 7.37 -22.49 -5.60
CA SER A 7 6.04 -22.78 -6.12
C SER A 7 4.96 -22.03 -5.32
N GLU A 8 3.89 -21.62 -6.04
CA GLU A 8 2.77 -20.91 -5.44
C GLU A 8 1.51 -21.78 -5.42
N ARG A 9 0.76 -21.67 -4.35
CA ARG A 9 -0.55 -22.31 -4.21
C ARG A 9 -1.55 -21.38 -3.56
N GLU A 10 -2.73 -21.28 -4.13
CA GLU A 10 -3.82 -20.56 -3.48
C GLU A 10 -4.26 -21.24 -2.19
N ILE A 11 -4.67 -20.43 -1.21
CA ILE A 11 -5.32 -20.94 0.02
C ILE A 11 -6.79 -21.19 -0.33
N PRO A 12 -7.25 -22.45 -0.34
CA PRO A 12 -8.65 -22.74 -0.65
C PRO A 12 -9.56 -22.19 0.44
N ARG A 13 -10.46 -21.30 0.05
CA ARG A 13 -11.41 -20.65 0.95
C ARG A 13 -12.84 -20.99 0.55
N ALA A 14 -13.63 -21.42 1.52
CA ALA A 14 -15.07 -21.61 1.38
C ALA A 14 -15.89 -20.39 1.87
N GLY A 15 -15.21 -19.32 2.31
CA GLY A 15 -15.82 -18.12 2.89
C GLY A 15 -14.79 -17.02 3.15
N PRO A 16 -15.12 -16.01 3.97
CA PRO A 16 -14.19 -14.96 4.36
C PRO A 16 -12.91 -15.50 4.99
N ALA A 17 -11.80 -14.77 4.84
CA ALA A 17 -10.56 -15.09 5.52
C ALA A 17 -10.76 -15.26 7.03
N SER A 18 -10.10 -16.25 7.61
CA SER A 18 -10.30 -16.65 9.00
C SER A 18 -8.98 -16.99 9.68
N ILE A 19 -8.84 -16.60 10.94
CA ILE A 19 -7.73 -16.97 11.82
C ILE A 19 -7.45 -18.51 11.85
N ARG A 20 -8.46 -19.34 11.54
CA ARG A 20 -8.29 -20.80 11.40
C ARG A 20 -7.37 -21.19 10.23
N GLU A 21 -7.17 -20.32 9.26
CA GLU A 21 -6.23 -20.56 8.15
C GLU A 21 -4.80 -20.60 8.69
N GLN A 22 -4.46 -19.75 9.66
CA GLN A 22 -3.15 -19.74 10.31
C GLN A 22 -2.79 -21.10 10.92
N VAL A 23 -3.75 -21.77 11.57
CA VAL A 23 -3.55 -23.12 12.10
C VAL A 23 -3.17 -24.10 10.99
N ARG A 24 -3.86 -24.04 9.85
CA ARG A 24 -3.55 -24.90 8.69
C ARG A 24 -2.18 -24.58 8.11
N LEU A 25 -1.81 -23.29 8.04
CA LEU A 25 -0.50 -22.87 7.53
C LEU A 25 0.64 -23.38 8.43
N VAL A 26 0.49 -23.32 9.75
CA VAL A 26 1.48 -23.87 10.69
C VAL A 26 1.65 -25.37 10.49
N PHE A 27 0.55 -26.13 10.41
CA PHE A 27 0.61 -27.57 10.15
C PHE A 27 1.24 -27.89 8.79
N LEU A 28 0.94 -27.11 7.76
CA LEU A 28 1.51 -27.31 6.42
C LEU A 28 3.01 -27.01 6.41
N ALA A 29 3.44 -25.93 7.05
CA ALA A 29 4.86 -25.60 7.18
C ALA A 29 5.63 -26.72 7.90
N ALA A 30 5.09 -27.24 8.99
CA ALA A 30 5.68 -28.38 9.69
C ALA A 30 5.72 -29.64 8.82
N ALA A 31 4.67 -29.94 8.06
CA ALA A 31 4.59 -31.11 7.17
C ALA A 31 5.55 -31.00 5.97
N THR A 32 5.88 -29.80 5.52
CA THR A 32 6.84 -29.56 4.43
C THR A 32 8.29 -29.46 4.92
N GLY A 33 8.52 -29.53 6.23
CA GLY A 33 9.86 -29.38 6.82
C GLY A 33 10.45 -27.99 6.65
N ALA A 34 9.61 -26.95 6.60
CA ALA A 34 10.08 -25.58 6.47
C ALA A 34 10.75 -25.13 7.78
N ASP A 35 11.96 -24.57 7.67
CA ASP A 35 12.71 -24.02 8.81
C ASP A 35 12.12 -22.71 9.31
N ILE A 36 11.52 -21.91 8.41
CA ILE A 36 10.94 -20.62 8.70
C ILE A 36 9.57 -20.51 8.04
N LEU A 37 8.58 -20.07 8.81
CA LEU A 37 7.25 -19.67 8.33
C LEU A 37 7.12 -18.15 8.46
N VAL A 38 6.90 -17.47 7.34
CA VAL A 38 6.51 -16.05 7.31
C VAL A 38 5.02 -15.96 7.07
N SER A 39 4.30 -15.31 7.97
CA SER A 39 2.84 -15.19 7.90
C SER A 39 2.39 -13.77 8.22
N GLU A 40 1.46 -13.24 7.43
CA GLU A 40 0.75 -12.02 7.76
C GLU A 40 -0.33 -12.31 8.80
N MET A 41 -0.44 -11.45 9.82
CA MET A 41 -1.52 -11.51 10.79
C MET A 41 -2.82 -10.96 10.20
N MET A 42 -3.92 -11.70 10.40
CA MET A 42 -5.22 -11.38 9.78
C MET A 42 -6.17 -10.69 10.75
N SER A 43 -5.89 -10.72 12.04
CA SER A 43 -6.75 -10.15 13.08
C SER A 43 -6.66 -8.64 13.15
N ILE A 44 -7.77 -8.01 13.52
CA ILE A 44 -7.89 -6.55 13.62
C ILE A 44 -8.07 -6.12 15.08
N GLY A 45 -9.00 -6.74 15.81
CA GLY A 45 -9.28 -6.38 17.21
C GLY A 45 -8.22 -6.90 18.18
N ALA A 46 -7.98 -6.17 19.25
CA ALA A 46 -6.92 -6.44 20.24
C ALA A 46 -6.97 -7.89 20.79
N GLU A 47 -8.16 -8.41 21.12
CA GLU A 47 -8.32 -9.79 21.64
C GLU A 47 -7.97 -10.84 20.56
N CYS A 48 -8.40 -10.60 19.31
CA CYS A 48 -8.09 -11.48 18.20
C CYS A 48 -6.60 -11.45 17.85
N LEU A 49 -5.97 -10.27 17.83
CA LEU A 49 -4.52 -10.09 17.65
C LEU A 49 -3.74 -10.88 18.72
N ALA A 50 -4.13 -10.75 19.99
CA ALA A 50 -3.52 -11.48 21.09
C ALA A 50 -3.70 -13.01 20.95
N ALA A 51 -4.88 -13.46 20.53
CA ALA A 51 -5.16 -14.88 20.35
C ALA A 51 -4.37 -15.47 19.16
N GLU A 52 -4.35 -14.75 18.01
CA GLU A 52 -3.61 -15.17 16.82
C GLU A 52 -2.11 -15.26 17.10
N SER A 53 -1.53 -14.21 17.70
CA SER A 53 -0.11 -14.18 18.01
C SER A 53 0.27 -15.19 19.10
N ARG A 54 -0.37 -15.12 20.28
CA ARG A 54 0.11 -15.86 21.47
C ARG A 54 -0.35 -17.29 21.57
N ARG A 55 -1.45 -17.65 20.90
CA ARG A 55 -2.03 -19.02 20.99
C ARG A 55 -1.89 -19.83 19.72
N ILE A 56 -1.82 -19.17 18.55
CA ILE A 56 -1.78 -19.87 17.26
C ILE A 56 -0.39 -19.82 16.67
N LEU A 57 0.15 -18.63 16.36
CA LEU A 57 1.41 -18.47 15.65
C LEU A 57 2.62 -18.61 16.57
N GLN A 58 2.56 -18.08 17.77
CA GLN A 58 3.66 -18.02 18.73
C GLN A 58 5.00 -17.65 18.10
N PRO A 59 5.07 -16.52 17.37
CA PRO A 59 6.26 -16.19 16.58
C PRO A 59 7.42 -15.82 17.49
N GLY A 60 8.63 -16.28 17.15
CA GLY A 60 9.87 -15.83 17.78
C GLY A 60 10.29 -14.44 17.27
N THR A 61 9.76 -14.02 16.13
CA THR A 61 10.02 -12.71 15.53
C THR A 61 8.71 -12.09 15.03
N LEU A 62 8.45 -10.84 15.40
CA LEU A 62 7.33 -10.04 14.92
C LEU A 62 7.85 -8.79 14.22
N ALA A 63 7.43 -8.57 12.98
CA ALA A 63 7.68 -7.34 12.25
C ALA A 63 6.41 -6.48 12.21
N LEU A 64 6.48 -5.25 12.71
CA LEU A 64 5.39 -4.28 12.66
C LEU A 64 5.77 -3.16 11.72
N THR A 65 5.00 -3.00 10.64
CA THR A 65 5.38 -2.10 9.53
C THR A 65 5.10 -0.64 9.83
N ASN A 66 3.92 -0.33 10.35
CA ASN A 66 3.51 1.05 10.66
C ASN A 66 2.22 1.10 11.49
N VAL A 67 1.88 2.29 11.97
CA VAL A 67 0.61 2.62 12.64
C VAL A 67 -0.16 3.60 11.76
N ARG A 68 -1.29 3.17 11.22
CA ARG A 68 -2.15 3.98 10.34
C ARG A 68 -3.58 4.04 10.86
N LEU A 69 -4.29 5.13 10.55
CA LEU A 69 -5.69 5.29 10.90
C LEU A 69 -6.58 4.36 10.06
N ASP A 70 -6.62 3.10 10.43
CA ASP A 70 -7.44 2.06 9.83
C ASP A 70 -8.25 1.31 10.88
N HIS A 71 -9.37 0.70 10.46
CA HIS A 71 -10.24 -0.09 11.32
C HIS A 71 -10.61 0.64 12.64
N LEU A 72 -11.04 1.92 12.48
CA LEU A 72 -11.24 2.83 13.61
C LEU A 72 -12.29 2.35 14.61
N ASP A 73 -13.27 1.56 14.16
CA ASP A 73 -14.32 1.01 15.00
C ASP A 73 -13.81 -0.11 15.92
N GLU A 74 -12.79 -0.87 15.47
CA GLU A 74 -12.23 -2.02 16.20
C GLU A 74 -10.93 -1.68 16.93
N MET A 75 -10.07 -0.82 16.33
CA MET A 75 -8.72 -0.56 16.86
C MET A 75 -8.62 0.75 17.62
N GLY A 76 -9.58 1.67 17.46
CA GLY A 76 -9.58 2.98 18.11
C GLY A 76 -9.47 4.16 17.15
N ARG A 77 -9.67 5.37 17.67
CA ARG A 77 -9.89 6.58 16.85
C ARG A 77 -8.65 7.42 16.60
N CYS A 78 -7.56 7.12 17.27
CA CYS A 78 -6.28 7.80 17.09
C CYS A 78 -5.13 6.79 16.98
N LYS A 79 -3.96 7.26 16.54
CA LYS A 79 -2.78 6.40 16.39
C LYS A 79 -2.34 5.75 17.70
N ASP A 80 -2.49 6.42 18.84
CA ASP A 80 -2.17 5.84 20.15
C ASP A 80 -3.10 4.68 20.52
N ASP A 81 -4.39 4.76 20.16
CA ASP A 81 -5.34 3.68 20.37
C ASP A 81 -4.99 2.47 19.51
N ILE A 82 -4.68 2.73 18.24
CA ILE A 82 -4.27 1.69 17.29
C ILE A 82 -2.97 1.05 17.72
N ALA A 83 -1.99 1.83 18.18
CA ALA A 83 -0.74 1.31 18.72
C ALA A 83 -0.99 0.40 19.92
N ARG A 84 -1.89 0.76 20.85
CA ARG A 84 -2.29 -0.12 21.96
C ARG A 84 -2.96 -1.40 21.49
N SER A 85 -3.82 -1.32 20.46
CA SER A 85 -4.41 -2.51 19.85
C SER A 85 -3.35 -3.41 19.23
N LEU A 86 -2.42 -2.87 18.43
CA LEU A 86 -1.31 -3.61 17.82
C LEU A 86 -0.36 -4.20 18.86
N ALA A 87 -0.11 -3.48 19.96
CA ALA A 87 0.71 -3.95 21.09
C ALA A 87 0.17 -5.24 21.74
N SER A 88 -1.12 -5.53 21.58
CA SER A 88 -1.72 -6.79 22.07
C SER A 88 -1.20 -8.01 21.32
N ALA A 89 -0.69 -7.84 20.09
CA ALA A 89 -0.08 -8.88 19.28
C ALA A 89 1.33 -9.28 19.76
N PHE A 90 1.95 -8.56 20.68
CA PHE A 90 3.31 -8.87 21.11
C PHE A 90 3.36 -10.26 21.79
N PRO A 91 4.10 -11.23 21.21
CA PRO A 91 4.27 -12.55 21.81
C PRO A 91 5.24 -12.46 22.98
N GLU A 92 5.37 -13.53 23.74
CA GLU A 92 6.31 -13.61 24.84
C GLU A 92 7.73 -13.92 24.37
N ARG A 93 8.72 -13.21 24.92
CA ARG A 93 10.16 -13.46 24.71
C ARG A 93 10.58 -13.48 23.23
N ALA A 94 9.96 -12.64 22.42
CA ALA A 94 10.22 -12.52 20.99
C ALA A 94 11.05 -11.28 20.64
N ASP A 95 11.57 -11.25 19.43
CA ASP A 95 12.21 -10.10 18.84
C ASP A 95 11.19 -9.30 18.03
N ILE A 96 10.97 -8.03 18.38
CA ILE A 96 9.97 -7.15 17.77
C ILE A 96 10.69 -6.09 16.94
N PHE A 97 10.60 -6.17 15.63
CA PHE A 97 11.19 -5.20 14.70
C PHE A 97 10.16 -4.16 14.28
N ILE A 98 10.54 -2.88 14.36
CA ILE A 98 9.64 -1.76 14.06
C ILE A 98 10.45 -0.58 13.50
N PRO A 99 9.98 0.15 12.48
CA PRO A 99 10.63 1.39 12.06
C PRO A 99 10.72 2.38 13.23
N LYS A 100 11.89 2.99 13.40
CA LYS A 100 12.16 3.86 14.56
C LYS A 100 11.13 4.98 14.74
N GLU A 101 10.63 5.52 13.63
CA GLU A 101 9.62 6.58 13.60
C GLU A 101 8.19 6.11 13.95
N GLU A 102 7.97 4.80 13.98
CA GLU A 102 6.67 4.19 14.31
C GLU A 102 6.63 3.64 15.74
N ILE A 103 7.57 4.05 16.62
CA ILE A 103 7.58 3.63 18.02
C ILE A 103 6.58 4.46 18.83
N TYR A 104 5.75 3.77 19.58
CA TYR A 104 4.77 4.32 20.53
C TYR A 104 5.03 3.80 21.93
N PRO A 105 4.71 4.57 23.00
CA PRO A 105 4.87 4.11 24.39
C PRO A 105 4.20 2.76 24.67
N ALA A 106 3.05 2.50 24.05
CA ALA A 106 2.34 1.24 24.19
C ALA A 106 3.17 0.01 23.72
N PHE A 107 4.10 0.19 22.79
CA PHE A 107 4.99 -0.88 22.34
C PHE A 107 6.10 -1.16 23.35
N GLU A 108 6.65 -0.12 23.96
CA GLU A 108 7.67 -0.28 25.01
C GLU A 108 7.07 -0.97 26.25
N GLU A 109 5.87 -0.56 26.66
CA GLU A 109 5.12 -1.18 27.75
C GLU A 109 4.79 -2.66 27.43
N ALA A 110 4.36 -2.96 26.22
CA ALA A 110 4.04 -4.33 25.80
C ALA A 110 5.29 -5.19 25.76
N ALA A 111 6.40 -4.71 25.23
CA ALA A 111 7.67 -5.41 25.19
C ALA A 111 8.17 -5.75 26.60
N ALA A 112 8.11 -4.79 27.53
CA ALA A 112 8.44 -5.01 28.93
C ALA A 112 7.54 -6.08 29.59
N ARG A 113 6.22 -6.02 29.36
CA ARG A 113 5.24 -6.95 29.92
C ARG A 113 5.41 -8.37 29.40
N THR A 114 5.80 -8.55 28.14
CA THR A 114 6.00 -9.85 27.49
C THR A 114 7.44 -10.36 27.57
N ALA A 115 8.35 -9.61 28.20
CA ALA A 115 9.79 -9.88 28.20
C ALA A 115 10.37 -10.03 26.78
N SER A 116 9.79 -9.31 25.80
CA SER A 116 10.23 -9.29 24.43
C SER A 116 11.24 -8.16 24.18
N ARG A 117 12.06 -8.30 23.16
CA ARG A 117 13.09 -7.30 22.81
C ARG A 117 12.58 -6.43 21.66
N LEU A 118 12.52 -5.13 21.90
CA LEU A 118 12.15 -4.16 20.89
C LEU A 118 13.38 -3.72 20.11
N HIS A 119 13.33 -3.84 18.78
CA HIS A 119 14.40 -3.47 17.85
C HIS A 119 13.93 -2.29 16.96
N PRO A 120 14.23 -1.04 17.34
CA PRO A 120 13.98 0.12 16.50
C PRO A 120 14.86 0.09 15.26
N VAL A 121 14.26 0.02 14.07
CA VAL A 121 14.98 -0.01 12.79
C VAL A 121 15.13 1.40 12.25
N ALA A 122 16.36 1.90 12.25
CA ALA A 122 16.68 3.25 11.77
C ALA A 122 16.56 3.36 10.23
N PRO A 123 16.26 4.56 9.69
CA PRO A 123 16.29 4.80 8.26
C PRO A 123 17.61 4.40 7.61
N LEU A 124 17.56 3.88 6.38
CA LEU A 124 18.77 3.63 5.62
C LEU A 124 19.48 4.96 5.32
N PRO A 125 20.81 5.00 5.24
CA PRO A 125 21.55 6.18 4.80
C PRO A 125 21.01 6.66 3.44
N THR A 126 20.90 7.99 3.27
CA THR A 126 20.36 8.61 2.04
C THR A 126 21.22 8.30 0.80
N VAL A 127 22.49 7.97 1.00
CA VAL A 127 23.42 7.48 -0.02
C VAL A 127 23.65 6.01 0.26
N VAL A 128 22.74 5.17 -0.16
CA VAL A 128 23.04 3.76 -0.36
C VAL A 128 23.69 3.68 -1.73
N GLU A 129 25.01 3.50 -1.77
CA GLU A 129 25.63 3.10 -3.02
C GLU A 129 24.88 1.89 -3.58
N PRO A 130 24.55 1.87 -4.88
CA PRO A 130 23.91 0.70 -5.49
C PRO A 130 24.81 -0.51 -5.18
N GLY A 131 24.35 -1.37 -4.27
CA GLY A 131 25.06 -2.62 -4.01
C GLY A 131 25.11 -3.47 -5.28
N PRO A 132 25.96 -4.49 -5.35
CA PRO A 132 26.07 -5.38 -6.50
C PRO A 132 24.82 -6.28 -6.63
N GLY A 133 23.70 -5.71 -6.99
CA GLY A 133 22.44 -6.42 -7.18
C GLY A 133 21.47 -5.65 -8.07
N PRO A 134 20.46 -6.30 -8.64
CA PRO A 134 19.45 -5.61 -9.42
C PRO A 134 18.75 -4.54 -8.55
N PRO A 135 18.35 -3.40 -9.14
CA PRO A 135 17.60 -2.38 -8.43
C PRO A 135 16.28 -2.97 -7.93
N LEU A 136 15.84 -2.52 -6.76
CA LEU A 136 14.50 -2.87 -6.26
C LEU A 136 13.43 -2.23 -7.16
N SER A 137 12.29 -2.91 -7.28
CA SER A 137 11.20 -2.42 -8.12
C SER A 137 10.71 -1.03 -7.68
N PHE A 138 10.11 -0.30 -8.63
CA PHE A 138 9.45 0.99 -8.34
C PHE A 138 8.44 0.89 -7.19
N GLY A 139 7.86 -0.30 -6.95
CA GLY A 139 6.87 -0.53 -5.89
C GLY A 139 7.43 -0.52 -4.46
N GLU A 140 8.73 -0.72 -4.27
CA GLU A 140 9.30 -0.93 -2.95
C GLU A 140 9.46 0.37 -2.15
N PHE A 141 9.06 0.33 -0.87
CA PHE A 141 9.18 1.45 0.07
C PHE A 141 10.34 1.22 1.04
N GLU A 142 11.19 2.22 1.19
CA GLU A 142 12.38 2.15 2.06
C GLU A 142 12.08 1.61 3.48
N PRO A 143 11.02 2.04 4.20
CA PRO A 143 10.71 1.50 5.52
C PRO A 143 10.47 -0.02 5.52
N ASN A 144 9.84 -0.55 4.48
CA ASN A 144 9.60 -1.99 4.36
C ASN A 144 10.90 -2.74 4.04
N VAL A 145 11.72 -2.19 3.14
CA VAL A 145 13.01 -2.77 2.76
C VAL A 145 13.95 -2.87 3.97
N ARG A 146 14.14 -1.77 4.71
CA ARG A 146 15.00 -1.79 5.89
C ARG A 146 14.49 -2.71 7.01
N LEU A 147 13.16 -2.77 7.20
CA LEU A 147 12.54 -3.67 8.16
C LEU A 147 12.80 -5.13 7.78
N ALA A 148 12.59 -5.49 6.52
CA ALA A 148 12.88 -6.82 6.00
C ALA A 148 14.37 -7.17 6.17
N LEU A 149 15.27 -6.25 5.83
CA LEU A 149 16.72 -6.43 6.00
C LEU A 149 17.10 -6.66 7.47
N ALA A 150 16.51 -5.92 8.41
CA ALA A 150 16.79 -6.08 9.83
C ALA A 150 16.31 -7.45 10.35
N VAL A 151 15.12 -7.88 9.94
CA VAL A 151 14.57 -9.22 10.29
C VAL A 151 15.46 -10.32 9.69
N LEU A 152 15.78 -10.25 8.41
CA LEU A 152 16.59 -11.24 7.72
C LEU A 152 18.00 -11.34 8.32
N ALA A 153 18.62 -10.20 8.68
CA ALA A 153 19.91 -10.18 9.36
C ALA A 153 19.85 -10.89 10.72
N SER A 154 18.76 -10.73 11.48
CA SER A 154 18.58 -11.44 12.76
C SER A 154 18.46 -12.95 12.60
N LEU A 155 18.04 -13.41 11.41
CA LEU A 155 17.96 -14.81 11.04
C LEU A 155 19.23 -15.36 10.38
N GLY A 156 20.30 -14.54 10.31
CA GLY A 156 21.58 -14.94 9.73
C GLY A 156 21.64 -14.87 8.20
N VAL A 157 20.67 -14.21 7.56
CA VAL A 157 20.67 -14.02 6.10
C VAL A 157 21.54 -12.81 5.75
N GLU A 158 22.53 -13.03 4.88
CA GLU A 158 23.40 -11.97 4.42
C GLU A 158 22.65 -10.93 3.59
N ARG A 159 23.04 -9.65 3.74
CA ARG A 159 22.40 -8.49 3.07
C ARG A 159 22.29 -8.68 1.56
N GLU A 160 23.33 -9.17 0.91
CA GLU A 160 23.34 -9.37 -0.55
C GLU A 160 22.30 -10.40 -0.99
N THR A 161 22.20 -11.52 -0.26
CA THR A 161 21.18 -12.55 -0.49
C THR A 161 19.77 -12.01 -0.27
N ALA A 162 19.57 -11.24 0.80
CA ALA A 162 18.29 -10.59 1.08
C ALA A 162 17.87 -9.61 -0.04
N MET A 163 18.80 -8.76 -0.50
CA MET A 163 18.54 -7.81 -1.58
C MET A 163 18.21 -8.51 -2.89
N ARG A 164 18.95 -9.57 -3.26
CA ARG A 164 18.64 -10.38 -4.44
C ARG A 164 17.24 -11.01 -4.33
N GLY A 165 16.90 -11.57 -3.18
CA GLY A 165 15.59 -12.15 -2.94
C GLY A 165 14.45 -11.12 -3.11
N MET A 166 14.61 -9.93 -2.53
CA MET A 166 13.63 -8.85 -2.67
C MET A 166 13.48 -8.37 -4.12
N ALA A 167 14.59 -8.26 -4.87
CA ALA A 167 14.55 -7.84 -6.27
C ALA A 167 13.88 -8.88 -7.20
N HIS A 168 13.86 -10.15 -6.81
CA HIS A 168 13.20 -11.22 -7.57
C HIS A 168 11.78 -11.54 -7.06
N ALA A 169 11.35 -10.90 -5.98
CA ALA A 169 10.00 -11.10 -5.47
C ALA A 169 8.96 -10.61 -6.48
N SER A 170 7.97 -11.45 -6.77
CA SER A 170 6.84 -11.04 -7.60
C SER A 170 6.00 -10.01 -6.84
N PRO A 171 5.75 -8.82 -7.40
CA PRO A 171 4.91 -7.83 -6.75
C PRO A 171 3.50 -8.37 -6.52
N ASP A 172 2.96 -8.19 -5.33
CA ASP A 172 1.56 -8.48 -5.08
C ASP A 172 0.65 -7.63 -5.99
N PHE A 173 -0.54 -8.16 -6.30
CA PHE A 173 -1.51 -7.49 -7.18
C PHE A 173 -1.85 -6.06 -6.71
N GLY A 174 -1.82 -5.80 -5.41
CA GLY A 174 -2.03 -4.48 -4.81
C GLY A 174 -0.80 -3.57 -4.80
N SER A 175 0.38 -4.03 -5.14
CA SER A 175 1.62 -3.25 -5.06
C SER A 175 1.59 -2.00 -5.94
N LEU A 176 2.41 -1.02 -5.57
CA LEU A 176 2.63 0.16 -6.39
C LEU A 176 3.35 -0.26 -7.68
N ARG A 177 2.63 -0.20 -8.81
CA ARG A 177 3.14 -0.57 -10.14
C ARG A 177 2.77 0.49 -11.16
N ALA A 178 3.56 0.59 -12.22
CA ALA A 178 3.29 1.52 -13.32
C ALA A 178 3.37 0.82 -14.68
N TRP A 179 2.62 1.33 -15.63
CA TRP A 179 2.58 0.86 -17.02
C TRP A 179 2.61 2.06 -17.96
N ARG A 180 3.36 1.94 -19.04
CA ARG A 180 3.34 2.88 -20.16
C ARG A 180 2.51 2.32 -21.30
N GLY A 181 1.72 3.17 -21.95
CA GLY A 181 0.90 2.72 -23.06
C GLY A 181 0.17 3.86 -23.77
N ARG A 182 -0.66 3.45 -24.71
CA ARG A 182 -1.59 4.35 -25.40
C ARG A 182 -3.01 3.90 -25.09
N PHE A 183 -3.77 4.78 -24.49
CA PHE A 183 -5.11 4.50 -23.99
C PHE A 183 -6.12 5.50 -24.54
N GLY A 184 -7.37 5.06 -24.60
CA GLY A 184 -8.48 5.89 -25.07
C GLY A 184 -8.68 5.85 -26.58
N ASP A 185 -9.72 6.56 -27.04
CA ASP A 185 -10.08 6.70 -28.44
C ASP A 185 -10.28 8.21 -28.76
N PRO A 186 -9.42 8.82 -29.59
CA PRO A 186 -8.21 8.24 -30.18
C PRO A 186 -7.14 7.93 -29.14
N PRO A 187 -6.27 6.91 -29.40
CA PRO A 187 -5.26 6.44 -28.46
C PRO A 187 -4.24 7.54 -28.12
N ARG A 188 -4.06 7.83 -26.83
CA ARG A 188 -3.17 8.88 -26.32
C ARG A 188 -2.12 8.29 -25.37
N PRO A 189 -0.87 8.78 -25.40
CA PRO A 189 0.16 8.30 -24.50
C PRO A 189 -0.20 8.61 -23.05
N ALA A 190 -0.04 7.63 -22.18
CA ALA A 190 -0.22 7.81 -20.75
C ALA A 190 0.65 6.81 -19.96
N VAL A 191 0.99 7.22 -18.74
CA VAL A 191 1.51 6.35 -17.70
C VAL A 191 0.35 6.06 -16.75
N CYS A 192 0.08 4.77 -16.51
CA CYS A 192 -0.92 4.33 -15.55
C CYS A 192 -0.21 3.84 -14.31
N VAL A 193 -0.61 4.30 -13.12
CA VAL A 193 0.02 3.92 -11.86
C VAL A 193 -1.03 3.37 -10.90
N SER A 194 -0.83 2.14 -10.43
CA SER A 194 -1.63 1.55 -9.37
C SER A 194 -1.05 1.93 -8.02
N ALA A 195 -1.75 2.76 -7.25
CA ALA A 195 -1.51 3.00 -5.84
C ALA A 195 -2.74 2.59 -5.00
N PHE A 196 -3.54 1.64 -5.50
CA PHE A 196 -4.78 1.21 -4.85
C PHE A 196 -4.57 0.47 -3.52
N ALA A 197 -3.38 -0.09 -3.26
CA ALA A 197 -3.10 -0.71 -1.97
C ALA A 197 -2.97 0.32 -0.83
N ALA A 198 -2.59 1.55 -1.16
CA ALA A 198 -2.61 2.67 -0.23
C ALA A 198 -4.05 3.17 -0.05
N ASN A 199 -4.82 2.51 0.80
CA ASN A 199 -6.26 2.72 0.96
C ASN A 199 -6.66 4.06 1.58
N ASP A 200 -5.76 4.70 2.30
CA ASP A 200 -5.99 5.93 3.06
C ASP A 200 -5.17 7.10 2.52
N PRO A 201 -5.55 8.35 2.84
CA PRO A 201 -4.83 9.53 2.35
C PRO A 201 -3.37 9.59 2.80
N GLU A 202 -3.01 9.13 4.01
CA GLU A 202 -1.64 9.18 4.53
C GLU A 202 -0.72 8.24 3.75
N SER A 203 -1.12 6.98 3.59
CA SER A 203 -0.38 6.00 2.78
C SER A 203 -0.30 6.41 1.31
N SER A 204 -1.39 6.95 0.77
CA SER A 204 -1.43 7.48 -0.59
C SER A 204 -0.51 8.69 -0.77
N ALA A 205 -0.34 9.55 0.24
CA ALA A 205 0.60 10.67 0.17
C ALA A 205 2.04 10.18 0.01
N ALA A 206 2.44 9.12 0.73
CA ALA A 206 3.76 8.51 0.59
C ALA A 206 3.96 7.94 -0.83
N ALA A 207 2.95 7.26 -1.39
CA ALA A 207 2.96 6.77 -2.76
C ALA A 207 3.07 7.93 -3.77
N LEU A 208 2.31 9.02 -3.59
CA LEU A 208 2.35 10.20 -4.46
C LEU A 208 3.69 10.93 -4.41
N LEU A 209 4.39 10.94 -3.28
CA LEU A 209 5.76 11.47 -3.22
C LEU A 209 6.71 10.67 -4.12
N LYS A 210 6.61 9.34 -4.09
CA LYS A 210 7.41 8.46 -4.92
C LYS A 210 7.05 8.61 -6.41
N ILE A 211 5.75 8.59 -6.73
CA ILE A 211 5.24 8.83 -8.08
C ILE A 211 5.72 10.19 -8.61
N GLY A 212 5.72 11.22 -7.76
CA GLY A 212 6.12 12.57 -8.14
C GLY A 212 7.61 12.73 -8.43
N ARG A 213 8.48 11.88 -7.88
CA ARG A 213 9.91 11.84 -8.24
C ARG A 213 10.13 11.24 -9.62
N GLU A 214 9.37 10.19 -9.95
CA GLU A 214 9.49 9.46 -11.22
C GLU A 214 8.68 10.13 -12.36
N PHE A 215 7.51 10.64 -12.03
CA PHE A 215 6.57 11.25 -12.98
C PHE A 215 6.11 12.62 -12.46
N PRO A 216 6.93 13.70 -12.55
CA PRO A 216 6.60 15.01 -11.99
C PRO A 216 5.26 15.56 -12.52
N SER A 217 4.47 16.18 -11.63
CA SER A 217 3.21 16.84 -12.01
C SER A 217 3.47 18.23 -12.59
N HIS A 218 2.76 18.58 -13.65
CA HIS A 218 2.80 19.92 -14.25
C HIS A 218 2.51 21.04 -13.22
N ARG A 219 1.69 20.79 -12.24
CA ARG A 219 1.35 21.78 -11.20
C ARG A 219 2.44 21.96 -10.13
N ARG A 220 3.29 20.96 -9.93
CA ARG A 220 4.46 21.06 -9.02
C ARG A 220 5.59 21.87 -9.67
N ASP A 221 5.75 21.77 -10.98
CA ASP A 221 6.86 22.39 -11.73
C ASP A 221 6.57 23.84 -12.14
N ALA A 222 5.45 24.44 -11.74
CA ALA A 222 5.12 25.84 -12.05
C ALA A 222 6.15 26.87 -11.50
N GLY A 223 7.18 26.41 -10.76
CA GLY A 223 8.34 27.19 -10.31
C GLY A 223 9.54 27.21 -11.27
N GLY A 224 9.50 26.55 -12.42
CA GLY A 224 10.33 26.89 -13.58
C GLY A 224 11.75 26.34 -13.66
N ASN A 225 12.19 25.31 -12.92
CA ASN A 225 13.59 24.87 -12.96
C ASN A 225 13.83 23.36 -13.17
N SER A 226 12.86 22.60 -13.65
CA SER A 226 13.08 21.18 -13.94
C SER A 226 13.18 20.93 -15.46
N PRO A 227 14.26 20.28 -15.94
CA PRO A 227 14.38 19.86 -17.34
C PRO A 227 13.46 18.70 -17.71
N HIS A 228 12.64 18.22 -16.77
CA HIS A 228 11.74 17.08 -16.97
C HIS A 228 10.42 17.53 -17.58
N VAL A 229 9.92 16.75 -18.53
CA VAL A 229 8.58 16.92 -19.12
C VAL A 229 7.53 16.82 -18.01
N SER A 230 6.92 17.93 -17.68
CA SER A 230 5.84 17.95 -16.68
C SER A 230 4.58 17.31 -17.24
N ARG A 231 3.96 16.43 -16.43
CA ARG A 231 2.84 15.58 -16.80
C ARG A 231 1.56 16.00 -16.09
N TRP A 232 0.43 15.75 -16.73
CA TRP A 232 -0.87 16.02 -16.11
C TRP A 232 -1.33 14.81 -15.29
N TRP A 233 -1.47 15.01 -13.98
CA TRP A 233 -2.00 13.97 -13.09
C TRP A 233 -3.51 13.90 -13.14
N VAL A 234 -4.02 12.69 -13.34
CA VAL A 234 -5.45 12.35 -13.29
C VAL A 234 -5.66 11.25 -12.25
N GLY A 235 -6.44 11.52 -11.22
CA GLY A 235 -6.73 10.57 -10.16
C GLY A 235 -7.96 9.73 -10.49
N LEU A 236 -7.90 8.43 -10.24
CA LEU A 236 -9.03 7.50 -10.23
C LEU A 236 -9.20 7.02 -8.79
N LEU A 237 -10.10 7.68 -8.03
CA LEU A 237 -10.31 7.38 -6.61
C LEU A 237 -11.45 6.38 -6.44
N ASN A 238 -11.11 5.13 -6.11
CA ASN A 238 -12.06 4.05 -5.90
C ASN A 238 -12.54 3.99 -4.44
N LEU A 239 -13.83 4.22 -4.23
CA LEU A 239 -14.50 4.25 -2.92
C LEU A 239 -15.35 2.98 -2.74
N ARG A 240 -15.27 2.36 -1.57
CA ARG A 240 -16.05 1.18 -1.20
C ARG A 240 -17.30 1.55 -0.40
N GLU A 241 -18.38 0.81 -0.62
CA GLU A 241 -19.65 1.00 0.05
C GLU A 241 -19.58 0.63 1.55
N ASP A 242 -18.88 -0.44 1.86
CA ASP A 242 -18.68 -0.97 3.22
C ASP A 242 -17.60 -0.23 4.05
N ARG A 243 -17.00 0.82 3.50
CA ARG A 243 -15.95 1.61 4.14
C ARG A 243 -16.31 3.10 4.14
N GLY A 244 -17.40 3.42 4.82
CA GLY A 244 -17.90 4.80 4.93
C GLY A 244 -16.93 5.73 5.64
N ASP A 245 -16.21 5.26 6.65
CA ASP A 245 -15.13 5.92 7.36
C ASP A 245 -14.03 6.40 6.40
N ARG A 246 -13.58 5.53 5.51
CA ARG A 246 -12.59 5.85 4.47
C ARG A 246 -13.09 6.90 3.49
N THR A 247 -14.34 6.79 3.06
CA THR A 247 -14.96 7.79 2.19
C THR A 247 -14.95 9.18 2.85
N LEU A 248 -15.20 9.28 4.16
CA LEU A 248 -15.15 10.53 4.89
C LEU A 248 -13.72 11.07 5.02
N GLN A 249 -12.72 10.20 5.24
CA GLN A 249 -11.29 10.58 5.23
C GLN A 249 -10.90 11.20 3.88
N TRP A 250 -11.29 10.58 2.77
CA TRP A 250 -11.01 11.09 1.42
C TRP A 250 -11.70 12.43 1.12
N ILE A 251 -12.93 12.63 1.58
CA ILE A 251 -13.63 13.92 1.45
C ILE A 251 -12.91 15.01 2.24
N ARG A 252 -12.45 14.72 3.46
CA ARG A 252 -11.67 15.65 4.28
C ARG A 252 -10.34 15.99 3.62
N ALA A 253 -9.58 14.97 3.21
CA ALA A 253 -8.31 15.14 2.52
C ALA A 253 -8.45 16.00 1.24
N ALA A 254 -9.53 15.81 0.48
CA ALA A 254 -9.83 16.66 -0.67
C ALA A 254 -9.99 18.12 -0.24
N GLY A 255 -10.76 18.41 0.82
CA GLY A 255 -10.94 19.76 1.37
C GLY A 255 -9.63 20.38 1.88
N GLU A 256 -8.71 19.59 2.39
CA GLU A 256 -7.38 19.99 2.86
C GLU A 256 -6.35 20.14 1.71
N GLY A 257 -6.75 19.92 0.45
CA GLY A 257 -5.91 20.15 -0.72
C GLY A 257 -5.02 18.97 -1.13
N PHE A 258 -5.34 17.76 -0.68
CA PHE A 258 -4.60 16.55 -1.06
C PHE A 258 -4.44 16.40 -2.58
N PHE A 259 -5.45 16.79 -3.34
CA PHE A 259 -5.47 16.65 -4.81
C PHE A 259 -4.98 17.90 -5.57
N ARG A 260 -4.34 18.85 -4.93
CA ARG A 260 -3.90 20.12 -5.57
C ARG A 260 -3.00 19.91 -6.79
N ASP A 261 -2.23 18.82 -6.84
CA ASP A 261 -1.33 18.48 -7.94
C ASP A 261 -2.04 17.79 -9.12
N PHE A 262 -3.33 17.48 -8.96
CA PHE A 262 -4.13 16.80 -9.97
C PHE A 262 -4.92 17.80 -10.83
N ALA A 263 -4.95 17.57 -12.14
CA ALA A 263 -5.84 18.30 -13.04
C ALA A 263 -7.30 17.86 -12.83
N ARG A 264 -7.50 16.56 -12.61
CA ARG A 264 -8.82 15.96 -12.44
C ARG A 264 -8.76 14.77 -11.50
N VAL A 265 -9.86 14.53 -10.76
CA VAL A 265 -10.13 13.31 -10.02
C VAL A 265 -11.48 12.75 -10.44
N VAL A 266 -11.50 11.47 -10.84
CA VAL A 266 -12.72 10.72 -11.15
C VAL A 266 -12.98 9.78 -9.99
N LEU A 267 -14.11 9.96 -9.31
CA LEU A 267 -14.55 9.10 -8.21
C LEU A 267 -15.23 7.87 -8.78
N LEU A 268 -14.90 6.70 -8.23
CA LEU A 268 -15.41 5.38 -8.61
C LEU A 268 -16.14 4.73 -7.44
N GLY A 269 -16.97 3.75 -7.75
CA GLY A 269 -17.72 2.98 -6.76
C GLY A 269 -19.03 3.63 -6.31
N ARG A 270 -19.87 2.87 -5.60
CA ARG A 270 -21.23 3.32 -5.20
C ARG A 270 -21.26 4.62 -4.38
N PRO A 271 -20.32 4.89 -3.45
CA PRO A 271 -20.31 6.16 -2.70
C PRO A 271 -19.97 7.40 -3.53
N ALA A 272 -19.43 7.25 -4.74
CA ALA A 272 -18.90 8.34 -5.55
C ALA A 272 -19.85 9.52 -5.78
N PRO A 273 -21.16 9.31 -6.13
CA PRO A 273 -22.10 10.43 -6.31
C PRO A 273 -22.34 11.23 -5.03
N ALA A 274 -22.40 10.54 -3.88
CA ALA A 274 -22.59 11.18 -2.57
C ALA A 274 -21.34 11.95 -2.13
N ALA A 275 -20.17 11.34 -2.32
CA ALA A 275 -18.87 11.96 -2.05
C ALA A 275 -18.67 13.22 -2.91
N LEU A 276 -18.98 13.15 -4.22
CA LEU A 276 -18.89 14.31 -5.10
C LEU A 276 -19.80 15.47 -4.66
N ARG A 277 -21.04 15.17 -4.21
CA ARG A 277 -21.93 16.21 -3.67
C ARG A 277 -21.35 16.91 -2.44
N LYS A 278 -20.68 16.15 -1.54
CA LYS A 278 -20.03 16.72 -0.36
C LYS A 278 -18.82 17.57 -0.75
N ILE A 279 -17.96 17.08 -1.65
CA ILE A 279 -16.79 17.82 -2.15
C ILE A 279 -17.21 19.14 -2.82
N ARG A 280 -18.31 19.14 -3.60
CA ARG A 280 -18.81 20.37 -4.26
C ARG A 280 -19.36 21.41 -3.31
N LYS A 281 -19.84 21.02 -2.12
CA LYS A 281 -20.29 21.97 -1.08
C LYS A 281 -19.15 22.76 -0.46
N SER A 282 -17.94 22.18 -0.42
CA SER A 282 -16.72 22.83 0.05
C SER A 282 -15.62 22.59 -0.99
N PRO A 283 -15.56 23.41 -2.07
CA PRO A 283 -14.64 23.18 -3.17
C PRO A 283 -13.19 23.13 -2.67
N PRO A 284 -12.43 22.08 -3.04
CA PRO A 284 -11.04 21.95 -2.66
C PRO A 284 -10.18 23.08 -3.22
N PRO A 285 -9.11 23.48 -2.51
CA PRO A 285 -8.12 24.41 -3.05
C PRO A 285 -7.37 23.81 -4.23
N GLY A 286 -6.82 24.67 -5.11
CA GLY A 286 -5.94 24.25 -6.20
C GLY A 286 -6.62 23.99 -7.55
N GLY A 287 -7.95 24.21 -7.69
CA GLY A 287 -8.66 24.16 -8.97
C GLY A 287 -8.70 22.76 -9.62
N THR A 288 -8.59 21.69 -8.84
CA THR A 288 -8.77 20.31 -9.29
C THR A 288 -10.24 20.06 -9.64
N SER A 289 -10.51 19.52 -10.83
CA SER A 289 -11.87 19.16 -11.21
C SER A 289 -12.26 17.79 -10.67
N PHE A 290 -13.47 17.67 -10.12
CA PHE A 290 -14.02 16.40 -9.61
C PHE A 290 -15.22 15.97 -10.43
N SER A 291 -15.27 14.67 -10.76
CA SER A 291 -16.38 14.02 -11.40
C SER A 291 -16.54 12.60 -10.86
N PHE A 292 -17.61 11.89 -11.20
CA PHE A 292 -17.72 10.47 -10.91
C PHE A 292 -17.96 9.67 -12.20
N TYR A 293 -17.68 8.38 -12.12
CA TYR A 293 -17.96 7.42 -13.18
C TYR A 293 -18.62 6.18 -12.56
N ASP A 294 -19.78 5.81 -13.09
CA ASP A 294 -20.61 4.70 -12.64
C ASP A 294 -20.65 3.52 -13.62
N GLY A 295 -19.94 3.64 -14.73
CA GLY A 295 -19.82 2.55 -15.71
C GLY A 295 -18.89 1.43 -15.26
N ALA A 296 -18.99 0.27 -15.92
CA ALA A 296 -18.19 -0.91 -15.63
C ALA A 296 -16.95 -1.05 -16.54
N SER A 297 -16.90 -0.36 -17.69
CA SER A 297 -15.82 -0.51 -18.68
C SER A 297 -14.58 0.27 -18.31
N PRO A 298 -13.42 -0.42 -18.14
CA PRO A 298 -12.13 0.23 -17.98
C PRO A 298 -11.74 1.10 -19.18
N GLU A 299 -12.07 0.68 -20.41
CA GLU A 299 -11.78 1.43 -21.63
C GLU A 299 -12.49 2.78 -21.64
N ALA A 300 -13.80 2.80 -21.32
CA ALA A 300 -14.58 4.03 -21.28
C ALA A 300 -14.08 4.97 -20.17
N LEU A 301 -13.69 4.43 -19.03
CA LEU A 301 -13.09 5.19 -17.95
C LEU A 301 -11.73 5.77 -18.37
N MET A 302 -10.87 4.97 -19.01
CA MET A 302 -9.58 5.45 -19.52
C MET A 302 -9.75 6.50 -20.61
N ASN A 303 -10.71 6.34 -21.52
CA ASN A 303 -11.10 7.39 -22.48
C ASN A 303 -11.34 8.73 -21.78
N ARG A 304 -12.15 8.69 -20.73
CA ARG A 304 -12.48 9.90 -19.95
C ARG A 304 -11.25 10.47 -19.22
N ALA A 305 -10.39 9.60 -18.69
CA ALA A 305 -9.18 10.00 -17.96
C ALA A 305 -8.16 10.67 -18.91
N VAL A 306 -7.85 10.04 -20.04
CA VAL A 306 -6.84 10.55 -20.97
C VAL A 306 -7.31 11.76 -21.81
N SER A 307 -8.62 11.95 -21.96
CA SER A 307 -9.17 13.14 -22.63
C SER A 307 -9.15 14.40 -21.76
N ALA A 308 -8.84 14.26 -20.49
CA ALA A 308 -9.01 15.32 -19.49
C ALA A 308 -7.96 16.44 -19.56
N ALA A 309 -6.82 16.24 -20.23
CA ALA A 309 -5.73 17.20 -20.25
C ALA A 309 -4.90 17.10 -21.54
N PRO A 310 -4.22 18.17 -21.96
CA PRO A 310 -3.25 18.12 -23.06
C PRO A 310 -1.96 17.42 -22.64
N GLY A 311 -1.13 17.01 -23.59
CA GLY A 311 0.20 16.44 -23.33
C GLY A 311 0.19 15.02 -22.74
N GLU A 312 1.29 14.59 -22.13
CA GLU A 312 1.41 13.29 -21.48
C GLU A 312 0.66 13.27 -20.14
N ARG A 313 -0.01 12.16 -19.82
CA ARG A 313 -0.80 12.00 -18.62
C ARG A 313 -0.20 10.95 -17.72
N VAL A 314 -0.35 11.14 -16.42
CA VAL A 314 -0.17 10.10 -15.41
C VAL A 314 -1.53 9.83 -14.78
N VAL A 315 -2.08 8.66 -15.05
CA VAL A 315 -3.36 8.22 -14.50
C VAL A 315 -3.07 7.40 -13.25
N ILE A 316 -3.46 7.91 -12.08
CA ILE A 316 -3.10 7.35 -10.78
C ILE A 316 -4.35 6.75 -10.14
N GLY A 317 -4.34 5.44 -9.91
CA GLY A 317 -5.35 4.73 -9.15
C GLY A 317 -5.11 4.89 -7.65
N LEU A 318 -6.12 5.37 -6.92
CA LEU A 318 -6.10 5.67 -5.49
C LEU A 318 -7.31 5.03 -4.79
N GLY A 319 -7.24 4.92 -3.49
CA GLY A 319 -8.28 4.32 -2.68
C GLY A 319 -8.22 2.80 -2.71
N ASN A 320 -9.35 2.12 -2.79
CA ASN A 320 -9.39 0.67 -2.67
C ASN A 320 -9.20 -0.05 -4.01
N ILE A 321 -8.51 -1.21 -3.99
CA ILE A 321 -8.27 -1.99 -5.21
C ILE A 321 -9.49 -2.80 -5.64
N VAL A 322 -10.37 -3.22 -4.72
CA VAL A 322 -11.48 -4.15 -4.99
C VAL A 322 -12.45 -3.60 -6.04
N GLY A 323 -12.88 -4.45 -6.95
CA GLY A 323 -13.87 -4.16 -7.99
C GLY A 323 -13.33 -3.27 -9.11
N PRO A 324 -13.66 -1.97 -9.20
CA PRO A 324 -13.14 -1.09 -10.25
C PRO A 324 -11.63 -1.02 -10.33
N GLY A 325 -10.93 -1.03 -9.18
CA GLY A 325 -9.46 -1.02 -9.11
C GLY A 325 -8.85 -2.27 -9.74
N GLU A 326 -9.35 -3.46 -9.39
CA GLU A 326 -8.88 -4.72 -9.97
C GLU A 326 -9.05 -4.76 -11.49
N ARG A 327 -10.22 -4.32 -11.98
CA ARG A 327 -10.47 -4.28 -13.43
C ARG A 327 -9.52 -3.33 -14.16
N LEU A 328 -9.20 -2.20 -13.54
CA LEU A 328 -8.24 -1.24 -14.09
C LEU A 328 -6.82 -1.81 -14.14
N VAL A 329 -6.35 -2.42 -13.05
CA VAL A 329 -5.02 -3.03 -13.01
C VAL A 329 -4.88 -4.13 -14.06
N ARG A 330 -5.86 -5.03 -14.17
CA ARG A 330 -5.88 -6.05 -15.23
C ARG A 330 -5.86 -5.43 -16.63
N PHE A 331 -6.64 -4.40 -16.85
CA PHE A 331 -6.66 -3.67 -18.13
C PHE A 331 -5.33 -3.00 -18.45
N TRP A 332 -4.64 -2.45 -17.44
CA TRP A 332 -3.31 -1.87 -17.62
C TRP A 332 -2.24 -2.94 -17.88
N ASP A 333 -2.33 -4.08 -17.20
CA ASP A 333 -1.46 -5.25 -17.46
C ASP A 333 -1.60 -5.76 -18.92
N GLU A 334 -2.85 -5.81 -19.44
CA GLU A 334 -3.12 -6.28 -20.80
C GLU A 334 -2.72 -5.29 -21.90
N LYS A 335 -2.88 -4.00 -21.67
CA LYS A 335 -2.75 -2.95 -22.71
C LYS A 335 -1.49 -2.11 -22.59
N GLY A 336 -0.82 -2.14 -21.47
CA GLY A 336 0.38 -1.38 -21.19
C GLY A 336 1.62 -2.26 -21.14
N THR A 337 2.77 -1.62 -21.18
CA THR A 337 4.06 -2.25 -20.90
C THR A 337 4.46 -1.87 -19.47
N PRO A 338 4.82 -2.84 -18.61
CA PRO A 338 5.33 -2.54 -17.28
C PRO A 338 6.46 -1.50 -17.33
N HIS A 339 6.43 -0.58 -16.40
CA HIS A 339 7.50 0.39 -16.21
C HIS A 339 8.41 -0.12 -15.09
N ASP A 340 9.53 -0.69 -15.48
CA ASP A 340 10.66 -0.99 -14.60
C ASP A 340 11.67 0.16 -14.75
N PRO A 341 12.14 0.75 -13.63
CA PRO A 341 13.12 1.84 -13.66
C PRO A 341 14.51 1.37 -14.11
#